data_b800155ee153590ad288efb83a13bc42
#
_entry.id   b800155ee153590ad288efb83a13bc42
#
_cell.length_a   1.000
_cell.length_b   1.000
_cell.length_c   1.000
_cell.angle_alpha   90.00
_cell.angle_beta   90.00
_cell.angle_gamma   90.00
#
_symmetry.space_group_name_H-M   'P 1'
#
loop_
_entity.id
_entity.type
_entity.pdbx_description
1 polymer ?
#
loop_
_entity_poly.entity_id
_entity_poly.type
_entity_poly.pdbx_seq_one_letter_code
_entity_poly.pdbx_strand_id
1 'polypeptide(L)'
;MLKLLLGGSGSGKTTLLYQRIRARAEAGEKSILLVPEQFTSSTEGRIHRELGDALSGLVESFSFTSLAEHILSAEGGSAVQTLSDAGRAVLVRRALEELQDNVHYYYRHRRSAAFCQMAAETIDELKSAGLSGRQLYELAQDCGTDSAKLSELALIFQGYETLLAGTGMDPSDRLELAASRLEAALARGELPEFLRDRAVFIDEFDTFNAPKKRLMGALLASLPTVWLSLIHI
;
A
#
# COMPACT_ATOMS: atom_id res chain seq x y z
N MET A 1 -2.28 10.59 18.06
CA MET A 1 -0.99 10.40 18.78
C MET A 1 -0.37 9.07 18.38
N LEU A 2 0.90 9.04 17.94
CA LEU A 2 1.64 7.81 17.65
C LEU A 2 2.29 7.26 18.93
N LYS A 3 2.12 5.96 19.18
CA LYS A 3 2.79 5.21 20.26
C LYS A 3 3.65 4.11 19.64
N LEU A 4 4.94 4.14 19.89
CA LEU A 4 5.89 3.18 19.36
C LEU A 4 6.21 2.10 20.41
N LEU A 5 6.17 0.84 19.98
CA LEU A 5 6.68 -0.31 20.73
C LEU A 5 8.01 -0.73 20.10
N LEU A 6 9.09 -0.40 20.78
CA LEU A 6 10.45 -0.66 20.32
C LEU A 6 11.09 -1.78 21.13
N GLY A 7 11.82 -2.66 20.46
CA GLY A 7 12.54 -3.75 21.14
C GLY A 7 12.97 -4.84 20.15
N GLY A 8 13.94 -5.65 20.51
CA GLY A 8 14.42 -6.78 19.72
C GLY A 8 13.37 -7.86 19.51
N SER A 9 13.67 -8.85 18.66
CA SER A 9 12.83 -10.02 18.48
C SER A 9 12.62 -10.75 19.81
N GLY A 10 11.40 -11.24 20.07
CA GLY A 10 11.07 -11.94 21.33
C GLY A 10 10.92 -11.06 22.58
N SER A 11 11.06 -9.72 22.48
CA SER A 11 10.94 -8.81 23.63
C SER A 11 9.52 -8.62 24.18
N GLY A 12 8.52 -9.32 23.64
CA GLY A 12 7.14 -9.22 24.10
C GLY A 12 6.31 -8.09 23.52
N LYS A 13 6.78 -7.39 22.47
CA LYS A 13 6.04 -6.28 21.83
C LYS A 13 4.63 -6.66 21.42
N THR A 14 4.48 -7.76 20.68
CA THR A 14 3.18 -8.28 20.25
C THR A 14 2.30 -8.64 21.44
N THR A 15 2.86 -9.26 22.49
CA THR A 15 2.12 -9.57 23.73
C THR A 15 1.58 -8.29 24.39
N LEU A 16 2.42 -7.25 24.52
CA LEU A 16 2.00 -5.97 25.06
C LEU A 16 0.93 -5.31 24.17
N LEU A 17 1.05 -5.42 22.85
CA LEU A 17 0.07 -4.90 21.92
C LEU A 17 -1.30 -5.56 22.13
N TYR A 18 -1.34 -6.90 22.20
CA TYR A 18 -2.58 -7.63 22.49
C TYR A 18 -3.16 -7.33 23.88
N GLN A 19 -2.32 -7.10 24.91
CA GLN A 19 -2.80 -6.64 26.21
C GLN A 19 -3.49 -5.26 26.11
N ARG A 20 -2.96 -4.33 25.29
CA ARG A 20 -3.59 -3.03 25.05
C ARG A 20 -4.89 -3.14 24.28
N ILE A 21 -4.94 -4.01 23.26
CA ILE A 21 -6.17 -4.31 22.51
C ILE A 21 -7.23 -4.90 23.46
N ARG A 22 -6.85 -5.89 24.31
CA ARG A 22 -7.75 -6.48 25.30
C ARG A 22 -8.31 -5.46 26.27
N ALA A 23 -7.47 -4.61 26.86
CA ALA A 23 -7.91 -3.57 27.80
C ALA A 23 -8.94 -2.61 27.17
N ARG A 24 -8.77 -2.29 25.87
CA ARG A 24 -9.76 -1.49 25.13
C ARG A 24 -11.08 -2.26 24.90
N ALA A 25 -10.97 -3.51 24.49
CA ALA A 25 -12.15 -4.38 24.29
C ALA A 25 -12.95 -4.56 25.58
N GLU A 26 -12.28 -4.75 26.73
CA GLU A 26 -12.91 -4.81 28.07
C GLU A 26 -13.61 -3.49 28.44
N ALA A 27 -13.15 -2.35 27.93
CA ALA A 27 -13.82 -1.07 28.05
C ALA A 27 -14.95 -0.85 27.00
N GLY A 28 -15.23 -1.84 26.15
CA GLY A 28 -16.22 -1.75 25.07
C GLY A 28 -15.75 -0.97 23.86
N GLU A 29 -14.46 -0.64 23.76
CA GLU A 29 -13.90 0.16 22.69
C GLU A 29 -13.39 -0.71 21.53
N LYS A 30 -13.72 -0.31 20.31
CA LYS A 30 -13.31 -1.03 19.09
C LYS A 30 -11.86 -0.71 18.70
N SER A 31 -11.21 -1.67 18.05
CA SER A 31 -9.84 -1.54 17.57
C SER A 31 -9.67 -2.15 16.17
N ILE A 32 -8.72 -1.61 15.43
CA ILE A 32 -8.26 -2.17 14.15
C ILE A 32 -6.84 -2.68 14.36
N LEU A 33 -6.56 -3.90 13.90
CA LEU A 33 -5.23 -4.48 13.89
C LEU A 33 -4.75 -4.63 12.44
N LEU A 34 -3.74 -3.86 12.04
CA LEU A 34 -3.09 -3.96 10.74
C LEU A 34 -1.92 -4.93 10.81
N VAL A 35 -1.93 -5.91 9.93
CA VAL A 35 -0.88 -6.92 9.78
C VAL A 35 -0.55 -7.14 8.29
N PRO A 36 0.63 -7.68 7.95
CA PRO A 36 0.92 -8.10 6.58
C PRO A 36 -0.11 -9.10 6.05
N GLU A 37 -0.36 -9.10 4.75
CA GLU A 37 -1.40 -9.91 4.09
C GLU A 37 -1.28 -11.40 4.40
N GLN A 38 -0.04 -11.93 4.43
CA GLN A 38 0.23 -13.33 4.73
C GLN A 38 -0.17 -13.75 6.17
N PHE A 39 -0.34 -12.79 7.09
CA PHE A 39 -0.69 -13.08 8.49
C PHE A 39 -2.16 -12.83 8.83
N THR A 40 -2.98 -12.32 7.90
CA THR A 40 -4.38 -11.95 8.17
C THR A 40 -5.17 -13.11 8.79
N SER A 41 -5.19 -14.28 8.13
CA SER A 41 -5.94 -15.45 8.62
C SER A 41 -5.43 -16.00 9.97
N SER A 42 -4.09 -16.01 10.17
CA SER A 42 -3.51 -16.44 11.45
C SER A 42 -3.80 -15.45 12.58
N THR A 43 -3.91 -14.17 12.24
CA THR A 43 -4.24 -13.08 13.18
C THR A 43 -5.66 -13.18 13.67
N GLU A 44 -6.63 -13.51 12.84
CA GLU A 44 -8.02 -13.76 13.27
C GLU A 44 -8.10 -14.86 14.32
N GLY A 45 -7.45 -16.00 14.05
CA GLY A 45 -7.37 -17.10 15.03
C GLY A 45 -6.62 -16.70 16.31
N ARG A 46 -5.66 -15.79 16.24
CA ARG A 46 -4.96 -15.24 17.40
C ARG A 46 -5.82 -14.28 18.20
N ILE A 47 -6.58 -13.40 17.55
CA ILE A 47 -7.55 -12.52 18.21
C ILE A 47 -8.54 -13.35 19.04
N HIS A 48 -9.12 -14.41 18.49
CA HIS A 48 -10.02 -15.29 19.23
C HIS A 48 -9.35 -15.96 20.44
N ARG A 49 -8.13 -16.46 20.28
CA ARG A 49 -7.38 -17.09 21.39
C ARG A 49 -7.02 -16.12 22.49
N GLU A 50 -6.59 -14.92 22.13
CA GLU A 50 -6.12 -13.91 23.09
C GLU A 50 -7.28 -13.19 23.79
N LEU A 51 -8.40 -12.92 23.10
CA LEU A 51 -9.50 -12.13 23.64
C LEU A 51 -10.71 -12.97 24.07
N GLY A 52 -10.87 -14.16 23.49
CA GLY A 52 -12.08 -14.99 23.65
C GLY A 52 -13.26 -14.48 22.80
N ASP A 53 -14.31 -15.28 22.69
CA ASP A 53 -15.46 -15.02 21.81
C ASP A 53 -16.20 -13.72 22.15
N ALA A 54 -16.27 -13.37 23.43
CA ALA A 54 -17.00 -12.19 23.88
C ALA A 54 -16.35 -10.86 23.45
N LEU A 55 -15.02 -10.80 23.32
CA LEU A 55 -14.30 -9.55 23.03
C LEU A 55 -13.72 -9.50 21.61
N SER A 56 -13.57 -10.66 20.97
CA SER A 56 -12.97 -10.74 19.62
C SER A 56 -13.75 -9.92 18.58
N GLY A 57 -15.06 -9.83 18.68
CA GLY A 57 -15.91 -9.01 17.79
C GLY A 57 -15.69 -7.50 17.88
N LEU A 58 -14.91 -7.01 18.86
CA LEU A 58 -14.52 -5.61 18.97
C LEU A 58 -13.19 -5.29 18.26
N VAL A 59 -12.55 -6.28 17.65
CA VAL A 59 -11.26 -6.14 16.96
C VAL A 59 -11.38 -6.65 15.54
N GLU A 60 -11.14 -5.77 14.59
CA GLU A 60 -11.10 -6.13 13.16
C GLU A 60 -9.64 -6.15 12.68
N SER A 61 -9.25 -7.22 11.97
CA SER A 61 -7.92 -7.32 11.36
C SER A 61 -7.97 -6.95 9.88
N PHE A 62 -7.00 -6.16 9.44
CA PHE A 62 -6.83 -5.76 8.05
C PHE A 62 -5.38 -5.89 7.61
N SER A 63 -5.18 -6.11 6.32
CA SER A 63 -3.96 -5.71 5.63
C SER A 63 -4.08 -4.25 5.16
N PHE A 64 -2.99 -3.65 4.68
CA PHE A 64 -3.08 -2.32 4.06
C PHE A 64 -3.99 -2.32 2.84
N THR A 65 -3.96 -3.38 2.03
CA THR A 65 -4.81 -3.53 0.85
C THR A 65 -6.28 -3.62 1.23
N SER A 66 -6.65 -4.49 2.18
CA SER A 66 -8.04 -4.62 2.62
C SER A 66 -8.55 -3.39 3.35
N LEU A 67 -7.70 -2.67 4.09
CA LEU A 67 -8.05 -1.39 4.69
C LEU A 67 -8.31 -0.32 3.62
N ALA A 68 -7.48 -0.25 2.59
CA ALA A 68 -7.67 0.68 1.48
C ALA A 68 -9.02 0.42 0.76
N GLU A 69 -9.35 -0.84 0.52
CA GLU A 69 -10.66 -1.25 -0.01
C GLU A 69 -11.82 -0.76 0.86
N HIS A 70 -11.67 -0.90 2.18
CA HIS A 70 -12.68 -0.47 3.13
C HIS A 70 -12.87 1.06 3.13
N ILE A 71 -11.77 1.82 3.10
CA ILE A 71 -11.80 3.28 2.97
C ILE A 71 -12.50 3.69 1.67
N LEU A 72 -12.10 3.10 0.54
CA LEU A 72 -12.67 3.43 -0.76
C LEU A 72 -14.16 3.10 -0.82
N SER A 73 -14.57 1.97 -0.24
CA SER A 73 -15.99 1.58 -0.19
C SER A 73 -16.82 2.55 0.64
N ALA A 74 -16.30 3.02 1.77
CA ALA A 74 -16.96 3.98 2.64
C ALA A 74 -17.11 5.38 2.00
N GLU A 75 -16.15 5.76 1.14
CA GLU A 75 -16.12 7.07 0.44
C GLU A 75 -16.80 7.02 -0.95
N GLY A 76 -17.73 6.10 -1.18
CA GLY A 76 -18.49 5.99 -2.43
C GLY A 76 -17.94 4.97 -3.42
N GLY A 77 -16.98 4.18 -3.00
CA GLY A 77 -16.37 3.11 -3.80
C GLY A 77 -15.40 3.61 -4.86
N SER A 78 -14.69 2.66 -5.45
CA SER A 78 -13.95 2.85 -6.68
C SER A 78 -14.50 1.86 -7.70
N ALA A 79 -15.12 2.36 -8.76
CA ALA A 79 -15.53 1.55 -9.90
C ALA A 79 -14.31 1.06 -10.72
N VAL A 80 -13.12 1.58 -10.42
CA VAL A 80 -11.90 1.28 -11.16
C VAL A 80 -11.33 -0.06 -10.69
N GLN A 81 -11.25 -1.00 -11.62
CA GLN A 81 -10.77 -2.35 -11.37
C GLN A 81 -9.24 -2.38 -11.28
N THR A 82 -8.71 -3.12 -10.29
CA THR A 82 -7.27 -3.39 -10.21
C THR A 82 -6.87 -4.37 -11.31
N LEU A 83 -5.82 -4.02 -12.05
CA LEU A 83 -5.30 -4.87 -13.13
C LEU A 83 -4.55 -6.07 -12.56
N SER A 84 -4.71 -7.20 -13.25
CA SER A 84 -3.88 -8.39 -13.01
C SER A 84 -2.47 -8.19 -13.56
N ASP A 85 -1.53 -9.03 -13.14
CA ASP A 85 -0.14 -9.02 -13.65
C ASP A 85 -0.10 -9.16 -15.18
N ALA A 86 -0.93 -10.04 -15.75
CA ALA A 86 -1.07 -10.17 -17.19
C ALA A 86 -1.60 -8.89 -17.85
N GLY A 87 -2.58 -8.24 -17.25
CA GLY A 87 -3.10 -6.95 -17.73
C GLY A 87 -2.03 -5.86 -17.71
N ARG A 88 -1.24 -5.79 -16.66
CA ARG A 88 -0.11 -4.84 -16.55
C ARG A 88 0.95 -5.10 -17.63
N ALA A 89 1.32 -6.35 -17.86
CA ALA A 89 2.27 -6.72 -18.93
C ALA A 89 1.75 -6.34 -20.34
N VAL A 90 0.44 -6.46 -20.57
CA VAL A 90 -0.19 -6.02 -21.84
C VAL A 90 -0.10 -4.51 -21.99
N LEU A 91 -0.29 -3.72 -20.93
CA LEU A 91 -0.14 -2.26 -21.00
C LEU A 91 1.32 -1.85 -21.26
N VAL A 92 2.30 -2.53 -20.65
CA VAL A 92 3.74 -2.28 -20.96
C VAL A 92 4.02 -2.56 -22.44
N ARG A 93 3.52 -3.66 -22.99
CA ARG A 93 3.65 -3.98 -24.42
C ARG A 93 3.07 -2.87 -25.29
N ARG A 94 1.87 -2.42 -24.96
CA ARG A 94 1.20 -1.34 -25.70
C ARG A 94 1.97 -0.02 -25.61
N ALA A 95 2.48 0.34 -24.43
CA ALA A 95 3.33 1.51 -24.26
C ALA A 95 4.58 1.43 -25.15
N LEU A 96 5.23 0.26 -25.24
CA LEU A 96 6.36 0.04 -26.14
C LEU A 96 5.98 0.17 -27.62
N GLU A 97 4.78 -0.25 -28.01
CA GLU A 97 4.29 -0.12 -29.39
C GLU A 97 3.98 1.35 -29.74
N GLU A 98 3.42 2.11 -28.80
CA GLU A 98 3.14 3.55 -28.99
C GLU A 98 4.40 4.43 -28.98
N LEU A 99 5.46 3.99 -28.25
CA LEU A 99 6.72 4.71 -28.11
C LEU A 99 7.82 4.27 -29.09
N GLN A 100 7.47 3.56 -30.17
CA GLN A 100 8.44 2.95 -31.10
C GLN A 100 9.53 3.90 -31.62
N ASP A 101 9.22 5.19 -31.79
CA ASP A 101 10.14 6.20 -32.32
C ASP A 101 11.06 6.79 -31.22
N ASN A 102 10.75 6.55 -29.97
CA ASN A 102 11.47 7.13 -28.81
C ASN A 102 12.19 6.09 -27.95
N VAL A 103 11.89 4.80 -28.15
CA VAL A 103 12.46 3.68 -27.39
C VAL A 103 13.15 2.72 -28.34
N HIS A 104 14.48 2.72 -28.32
CA HIS A 104 15.29 1.92 -29.25
C HIS A 104 15.87 0.68 -28.57
N TYR A 105 16.41 0.82 -27.37
CA TYR A 105 17.06 -0.25 -26.63
C TYR A 105 16.07 -1.36 -26.25
N TYR A 106 14.93 -1.00 -25.66
CA TYR A 106 13.93 -1.96 -25.20
C TYR A 106 12.91 -2.34 -26.26
N TYR A 107 12.72 -1.58 -27.32
CA TYR A 107 11.71 -1.85 -28.36
C TYR A 107 11.81 -3.23 -29.00
N ARG A 108 13.03 -3.74 -29.19
CA ARG A 108 13.27 -5.10 -29.72
C ARG A 108 12.65 -6.20 -28.86
N HIS A 109 12.42 -5.95 -27.57
CA HIS A 109 11.88 -6.90 -26.61
C HIS A 109 10.35 -6.82 -26.46
N ARG A 110 9.66 -5.92 -27.15
CA ARG A 110 8.21 -5.68 -27.04
C ARG A 110 7.33 -6.92 -27.25
N ARG A 111 7.81 -7.93 -27.96
CA ARG A 111 7.10 -9.21 -28.20
C ARG A 111 7.42 -10.27 -27.16
N SER A 112 8.34 -10.04 -26.27
CA SER A 112 8.69 -10.96 -25.19
C SER A 112 7.74 -10.76 -24.01
N ALA A 113 6.89 -11.74 -23.75
CA ALA A 113 5.99 -11.70 -22.60
C ALA A 113 6.76 -11.59 -21.28
N ALA A 114 7.88 -12.34 -21.15
CA ALA A 114 8.74 -12.29 -19.97
C ALA A 114 9.35 -10.90 -19.76
N PHE A 115 9.77 -10.21 -20.83
CA PHE A 115 10.26 -8.84 -20.72
C PHE A 115 9.16 -7.86 -20.27
N CYS A 116 7.97 -7.94 -20.87
CA CYS A 116 6.86 -7.07 -20.51
C CYS A 116 6.43 -7.28 -19.04
N GLN A 117 6.46 -8.52 -18.57
CA GLN A 117 6.18 -8.85 -17.18
C GLN A 117 7.26 -8.27 -16.26
N MET A 118 8.52 -8.50 -16.54
CA MET A 118 9.64 -7.95 -15.77
C MET A 118 9.61 -6.42 -15.73
N ALA A 119 9.31 -5.76 -16.84
CA ALA A 119 9.18 -4.31 -16.90
C ALA A 119 8.00 -3.81 -16.06
N ALA A 120 6.86 -4.52 -16.05
CA ALA A 120 5.73 -4.20 -15.20
C ALA A 120 6.07 -4.35 -13.70
N GLU A 121 6.80 -5.41 -13.34
CA GLU A 121 7.31 -5.63 -11.98
C GLU A 121 8.29 -4.51 -11.57
N THR A 122 9.21 -4.12 -12.45
CA THR A 122 10.14 -3.01 -12.19
C THR A 122 9.40 -1.67 -12.01
N ILE A 123 8.37 -1.40 -12.79
CA ILE A 123 7.52 -0.23 -12.62
C ILE A 123 6.83 -0.26 -11.25
N ASP A 124 6.31 -1.41 -10.83
CA ASP A 124 5.69 -1.56 -9.51
C ASP A 124 6.67 -1.33 -8.36
N GLU A 125 7.92 -1.81 -8.49
CA GLU A 125 8.99 -1.53 -7.53
C GLU A 125 9.30 -0.03 -7.45
N LEU A 126 9.39 0.67 -8.60
CA LEU A 126 9.62 2.12 -8.65
C LEU A 126 8.46 2.89 -8.01
N LYS A 127 7.21 2.53 -8.30
CA LYS A 127 6.01 3.10 -7.65
C LYS A 127 6.03 2.83 -6.14
N SER A 128 6.40 1.62 -5.75
CA SER A 128 6.56 1.26 -4.33
C SER A 128 7.64 2.07 -3.62
N ALA A 129 8.67 2.50 -4.35
CA ALA A 129 9.68 3.43 -3.84
C ALA A 129 9.20 4.90 -3.84
N GLY A 130 8.04 5.19 -4.40
CA GLY A 130 7.46 6.54 -4.50
C GLY A 130 7.96 7.34 -5.71
N LEU A 131 8.47 6.66 -6.73
CA LEU A 131 8.93 7.28 -7.97
C LEU A 131 7.85 7.22 -9.04
N SER A 132 7.66 8.32 -9.77
CA SER A 132 6.90 8.39 -11.02
C SER A 132 7.82 8.25 -12.22
N GLY A 133 7.26 7.95 -13.39
CA GLY A 133 8.04 7.90 -14.64
C GLY A 133 8.73 9.21 -14.96
N ARG A 134 8.13 10.37 -14.63
CA ARG A 134 8.75 11.69 -14.78
C ARG A 134 9.98 11.85 -13.88
N GLN A 135 9.86 11.53 -12.60
CA GLN A 135 10.98 11.62 -11.66
C GLN A 135 12.13 10.70 -12.06
N LEU A 136 11.80 9.47 -12.51
CA LEU A 136 12.82 8.55 -13.03
C LEU A 136 13.54 9.15 -14.24
N TYR A 137 12.82 9.83 -15.15
CA TYR A 137 13.42 10.48 -16.30
C TYR A 137 14.40 11.60 -15.90
N GLU A 138 14.01 12.41 -14.93
CA GLU A 138 14.86 13.49 -14.39
C GLU A 138 16.14 12.90 -13.74
N LEU A 139 16.00 11.86 -12.91
CA LEU A 139 17.14 11.16 -12.29
C LEU A 139 18.06 10.47 -13.32
N ALA A 140 17.50 9.94 -14.40
CA ALA A 140 18.26 9.25 -15.44
C ALA A 140 19.30 10.14 -16.13
N GLN A 141 19.07 11.48 -16.18
CA GLN A 141 19.99 12.42 -16.82
C GLN A 141 21.36 12.46 -16.14
N ASP A 142 21.42 12.16 -14.85
CA ASP A 142 22.64 12.19 -14.04
C ASP A 142 23.32 10.79 -13.91
N CYS A 143 22.77 9.75 -14.56
CA CYS A 143 23.24 8.36 -14.40
C CYS A 143 24.37 7.93 -15.37
N GLY A 144 25.06 8.86 -16.01
CA GLY A 144 26.24 8.57 -16.84
C GLY A 144 25.95 7.56 -17.97
N THR A 145 26.66 6.43 -17.99
CA THR A 145 26.56 5.42 -19.06
C THR A 145 25.20 4.71 -19.14
N ASP A 146 24.44 4.67 -18.06
CA ASP A 146 23.12 4.02 -18.01
C ASP A 146 21.96 5.02 -18.28
N SER A 147 22.26 6.32 -18.46
CA SER A 147 21.29 7.37 -18.70
C SER A 147 20.31 7.02 -19.83
N ALA A 148 20.81 6.53 -20.98
CA ALA A 148 19.95 6.19 -22.12
C ALA A 148 18.95 5.06 -21.80
N LYS A 149 19.39 4.02 -21.11
CA LYS A 149 18.52 2.89 -20.71
C LYS A 149 17.48 3.31 -19.68
N LEU A 150 17.89 4.09 -18.67
CA LEU A 150 16.99 4.59 -17.64
C LEU A 150 16.00 5.60 -18.19
N SER A 151 16.42 6.46 -19.13
CA SER A 151 15.51 7.38 -19.81
C SER A 151 14.45 6.65 -20.63
N GLU A 152 14.83 5.59 -21.37
CA GLU A 152 13.86 4.76 -22.09
C GLU A 152 12.91 4.01 -21.14
N LEU A 153 13.42 3.46 -20.02
CA LEU A 153 12.58 2.85 -18.99
C LEU A 153 11.59 3.89 -18.41
N ALA A 154 12.03 5.09 -18.17
CA ALA A 154 11.19 6.18 -17.69
C ALA A 154 10.10 6.56 -18.69
N LEU A 155 10.40 6.57 -20.00
CA LEU A 155 9.40 6.79 -21.05
C LEU A 155 8.38 5.66 -21.10
N ILE A 156 8.82 4.39 -21.00
CA ILE A 156 7.92 3.23 -20.92
C ILE A 156 7.01 3.35 -19.70
N PHE A 157 7.56 3.74 -18.56
CA PHE A 157 6.81 3.95 -17.34
C PHE A 157 5.74 5.05 -17.51
N GLN A 158 6.08 6.21 -18.08
CA GLN A 158 5.12 7.29 -18.36
C GLN A 158 4.02 6.84 -19.33
N GLY A 159 4.39 6.12 -20.40
CA GLY A 159 3.43 5.55 -21.34
C GLY A 159 2.49 4.55 -20.66
N TYR A 160 3.03 3.69 -19.81
CA TYR A 160 2.25 2.77 -18.99
C TYR A 160 1.27 3.51 -18.07
N GLU A 161 1.71 4.54 -17.32
CA GLU A 161 0.86 5.35 -16.45
C GLU A 161 -0.29 6.02 -17.24
N THR A 162 -0.01 6.50 -18.44
CA THR A 162 -1.01 7.12 -19.32
C THR A 162 -2.07 6.13 -19.75
N LEU A 163 -1.67 4.91 -20.14
CA LEU A 163 -2.59 3.83 -20.53
C LEU A 163 -3.38 3.29 -19.33
N LEU A 164 -2.72 3.18 -18.17
CA LEU A 164 -3.34 2.73 -16.94
C LEU A 164 -4.49 3.63 -16.50
N ALA A 165 -4.31 4.95 -16.58
CA ALA A 165 -5.31 5.94 -16.20
C ALA A 165 -6.64 5.79 -16.96
N GLY A 166 -6.61 5.24 -18.18
CA GLY A 166 -7.81 4.97 -18.99
C GLY A 166 -8.39 3.56 -18.85
N THR A 167 -7.69 2.65 -18.16
CA THR A 167 -8.01 1.22 -18.21
C THR A 167 -8.28 0.62 -16.83
N GLY A 168 -7.55 1.06 -15.82
CA GLY A 168 -7.62 0.45 -14.50
C GLY A 168 -6.70 1.12 -13.49
N MET A 169 -6.29 0.39 -12.48
CA MET A 169 -5.47 0.88 -11.37
C MET A 169 -4.51 -0.21 -10.90
N ASP A 170 -3.31 0.16 -10.51
CA ASP A 170 -2.37 -0.72 -9.81
C ASP A 170 -2.71 -0.87 -8.33
N PRO A 171 -2.25 -1.94 -7.67
CA PRO A 171 -2.38 -2.08 -6.22
C PRO A 171 -1.78 -0.90 -5.44
N SER A 172 -0.62 -0.38 -5.87
CA SER A 172 0.03 0.78 -5.26
C SER A 172 -0.80 2.06 -5.40
N ASP A 173 -1.40 2.29 -6.59
CA ASP A 173 -2.28 3.44 -6.82
C ASP A 173 -3.56 3.38 -5.96
N ARG A 174 -4.00 2.18 -5.65
CA ARG A 174 -5.18 1.97 -4.80
C ARG A 174 -4.92 2.41 -3.36
N LEU A 175 -3.73 2.14 -2.82
CA LEU A 175 -3.30 2.65 -1.51
C LEU A 175 -3.19 4.19 -1.52
N GLU A 176 -2.62 4.74 -2.58
CA GLU A 176 -2.50 6.19 -2.79
C GLU A 176 -3.87 6.87 -2.87
N LEU A 177 -4.82 6.27 -3.61
CA LEU A 177 -6.19 6.77 -3.72
C LEU A 177 -6.90 6.71 -2.36
N ALA A 178 -6.76 5.62 -1.62
CA ALA A 178 -7.34 5.49 -0.29
C ALA A 178 -6.78 6.53 0.68
N ALA A 179 -5.47 6.79 0.65
CA ALA A 179 -4.85 7.84 1.44
C ALA A 179 -5.41 9.22 1.08
N SER A 180 -5.49 9.53 -0.22
CA SER A 180 -6.05 10.81 -0.70
C SER A 180 -7.51 11.00 -0.32
N ARG A 181 -8.33 9.93 -0.38
CA ARG A 181 -9.74 9.98 0.05
C ARG A 181 -9.87 10.23 1.55
N LEU A 182 -9.05 9.56 2.35
CA LEU A 182 -9.03 9.74 3.80
C LEU A 182 -8.58 11.16 4.18
N GLU A 183 -7.53 11.68 3.52
CA GLU A 183 -7.06 13.06 3.68
C GLU A 183 -8.17 14.09 3.33
N ALA A 184 -8.88 13.85 2.22
CA ALA A 184 -9.98 14.71 1.80
C ALA A 184 -11.19 14.65 2.76
N ALA A 185 -11.53 13.46 3.27
CA ALA A 185 -12.58 13.29 4.28
C ALA A 185 -12.21 14.03 5.57
N LEU A 186 -10.95 13.88 6.01
CA LEU A 186 -10.44 14.60 7.18
C LEU A 186 -10.51 16.13 7.02
N ALA A 187 -10.16 16.64 5.85
CA ALA A 187 -10.23 18.08 5.53
C ALA A 187 -11.68 18.63 5.58
N ARG A 188 -12.68 17.78 5.31
CA ARG A 188 -14.10 18.11 5.47
C ARG A 188 -14.64 17.92 6.90
N GLY A 189 -13.82 17.39 7.81
CA GLY A 189 -14.25 16.98 9.15
C GLY A 189 -15.11 15.70 9.16
N GLU A 190 -15.07 14.93 8.08
CA GLU A 190 -15.83 13.70 7.88
C GLU A 190 -14.88 12.51 7.97
N LEU A 191 -14.83 11.85 9.13
CA LEU A 191 -14.10 10.60 9.26
C LEU A 191 -15.02 9.43 8.91
N PRO A 192 -14.61 8.47 8.07
CA PRO A 192 -15.36 7.26 7.80
C PRO A 192 -15.83 6.58 9.09
N GLU A 193 -17.09 6.14 9.13
CA GLU A 193 -17.73 5.64 10.35
C GLU A 193 -16.93 4.48 10.98
N PHE A 194 -16.40 3.60 10.15
CA PHE A 194 -15.62 2.45 10.64
C PHE A 194 -14.29 2.84 11.30
N LEU A 195 -13.81 4.08 11.13
CA LEU A 195 -12.60 4.60 11.79
C LEU A 195 -12.92 5.43 13.05
N ARG A 196 -14.18 5.82 13.24
CA ARG A 196 -14.57 6.64 14.40
C ARG A 196 -14.39 5.87 15.70
N ASP A 197 -13.87 6.54 16.71
CA ASP A 197 -13.67 6.02 18.06
C ASP A 197 -12.85 4.72 18.14
N ARG A 198 -12.05 4.44 17.10
CA ARG A 198 -11.16 3.29 17.07
C ARG A 198 -9.71 3.68 17.29
N ALA A 199 -8.95 2.79 17.91
CA ALA A 199 -7.50 2.82 17.87
C ALA A 199 -7.00 1.86 16.79
N VAL A 200 -5.91 2.24 16.13
CA VAL A 200 -5.24 1.39 15.16
C VAL A 200 -3.95 0.86 15.76
N PHE A 201 -3.76 -0.44 15.64
CA PHE A 201 -2.57 -1.18 16.02
C PHE A 201 -1.92 -1.75 14.77
N ILE A 202 -0.61 -1.59 14.63
CA ILE A 202 0.17 -2.04 13.47
C ILE A 202 1.28 -2.95 14.00
N ASP A 203 1.30 -4.21 13.56
CA ASP A 203 2.27 -5.21 14.02
C ASP A 203 2.76 -6.09 12.86
N GLU A 204 3.89 -6.74 13.08
CA GLU A 204 4.49 -7.74 12.19
C GLU A 204 4.98 -7.18 10.83
N PHE A 205 5.19 -5.88 10.71
CA PHE A 205 5.82 -5.28 9.53
C PHE A 205 7.32 -5.08 9.73
N ASP A 206 8.09 -5.52 8.73
CA ASP A 206 9.54 -5.25 8.66
C ASP A 206 9.81 -3.89 8.02
N THR A 207 9.08 -3.56 6.95
CA THR A 207 9.26 -2.35 6.17
C THR A 207 7.93 -1.78 5.67
N PHE A 208 7.97 -0.49 5.36
CA PHE A 208 6.85 0.21 4.74
C PHE A 208 7.33 0.87 3.44
N ASN A 209 6.72 0.52 2.34
CA ASN A 209 6.91 1.21 1.07
C ASN A 209 6.20 2.59 1.06
N ALA A 210 6.44 3.42 0.05
CA ALA A 210 5.92 4.78 -0.01
C ALA A 210 4.39 4.87 0.08
N PRO A 211 3.59 4.09 -0.66
CA PRO A 211 2.12 4.08 -0.54
C PRO A 211 1.62 3.72 0.86
N LYS A 212 2.24 2.70 1.50
CA LYS A 212 1.88 2.32 2.88
C LYS A 212 2.22 3.43 3.88
N LYS A 213 3.38 4.09 3.72
CA LYS A 213 3.76 5.24 4.56
C LYS A 213 2.78 6.38 4.43
N ARG A 214 2.32 6.67 3.21
CA ARG A 214 1.33 7.72 2.97
C ARG A 214 0.00 7.41 3.63
N LEU A 215 -0.54 6.20 3.42
CA LEU A 215 -1.80 5.78 4.07
C LEU A 215 -1.67 5.78 5.60
N MET A 216 -0.52 5.32 6.14
CA MET A 216 -0.24 5.41 7.57
C MET A 216 -0.21 6.86 8.06
N GLY A 217 0.38 7.79 7.30
CA GLY A 217 0.35 9.22 7.58
C GLY A 217 -1.07 9.79 7.68
N ALA A 218 -1.94 9.41 6.74
CA ALA A 218 -3.35 9.79 6.76
C ALA A 218 -4.09 9.22 7.99
N LEU A 219 -3.82 7.96 8.36
CA LEU A 219 -4.37 7.36 9.59
C LEU A 219 -3.89 8.07 10.85
N LEU A 220 -2.60 8.44 10.91
CA LEU A 220 -2.03 9.19 12.04
C LEU A 220 -2.66 10.57 12.21
N ALA A 221 -2.98 11.25 11.10
CA ALA A 221 -3.66 12.54 11.12
C ALA A 221 -5.15 12.41 11.51
N SER A 222 -5.77 11.28 11.18
CA SER A 222 -7.21 11.05 11.35
C SER A 222 -7.60 10.52 12.73
N LEU A 223 -6.71 9.78 13.39
CA LEU A 223 -7.05 8.97 14.56
C LEU A 223 -6.39 9.49 15.85
N PRO A 224 -7.10 9.39 17.00
CA PRO A 224 -6.57 9.85 18.27
C PRO A 224 -5.39 9.02 18.74
N THR A 225 -5.34 7.74 18.41
CA THR A 225 -4.27 6.84 18.85
C THR A 225 -3.94 5.80 17.78
N VAL A 226 -2.67 5.73 17.42
CA VAL A 226 -2.10 4.67 16.57
C VAL A 226 -0.90 4.06 17.31
N TRP A 227 -0.92 2.73 17.42
CA TRP A 227 0.20 1.96 18.00
C TRP A 227 0.98 1.30 16.87
N LEU A 228 2.28 1.41 16.89
CA LEU A 228 3.17 0.78 15.92
C LEU A 228 4.22 -0.06 16.64
N SER A 229 4.21 -1.34 16.37
CA SER A 229 5.23 -2.30 16.79
C SER A 229 6.20 -2.54 15.62
N LEU A 230 7.49 -2.33 15.86
CA LEU A 230 8.54 -2.56 14.88
C LEU A 230 9.34 -3.81 15.26
N ILE A 231 9.54 -4.71 14.29
CA ILE A 231 10.22 -6.00 14.51
C ILE A 231 11.73 -5.82 14.66
N HIS A 232 12.30 -4.82 13.99
CA HIS A 232 13.74 -4.56 13.99
C HIS A 232 14.07 -3.09 14.27
N ILE A 233 14.83 -2.87 15.31
CA ILE A 233 15.70 -1.71 15.51
C ILE A 233 17.06 -2.27 15.95
#